data_6b2ed189f8f3c8e0d41f3cb6e7db68a1
#
_entry.id   6b2ed189f8f3c8e0d41f3cb6e7db68a1
#
_cell.length_a   1.000
_cell.length_b   1.000
_cell.length_c   1.000
_cell.angle_alpha   90.00
_cell.angle_beta   90.00
_cell.angle_gamma   90.00
#
_symmetry.space_group_name_H-M   'P 1'
#
loop_
_entity.id
_entity.type
_entity.pdbx_description
1 polymer ?
#
loop_
_entity_poly.entity_id
_entity_poly.type
_entity_poly.pdbx_seq_one_letter_code
_entity_poly.pdbx_strand_id
1 'polypeptide(L)'
;YTAINRKADPNYPKTICQVMKQPAQYQFLDYGMPTQTQIAYLEPLAKAILERRIDDPTRGAKWYHTKQMQKPFWARQKAVKIAIANHIFY
;
A
#
# COMPACT_ATOMS: atom_id res chain seq x y z
N TYR A 1 -1.05 3.88 2.43
CA TYR A 1 -0.84 3.56 3.85
C TYR A 1 -0.23 2.18 4.14
N THR A 2 -0.45 1.18 3.29
CA THR A 2 0.15 -0.14 3.55
C THR A 2 1.67 -0.09 3.65
N ALA A 3 2.33 0.70 2.80
CA ALA A 3 3.79 0.88 2.85
C ALA A 3 4.23 1.57 4.15
N ILE A 4 3.50 2.59 4.60
CA ILE A 4 3.77 3.27 5.85
C ILE A 4 3.58 2.32 7.04
N ASN A 5 2.54 1.51 7.01
CA ASN A 5 2.28 0.53 8.06
C ASN A 5 3.36 -0.54 8.14
N ARG A 6 3.88 -0.99 6.98
CA ARG A 6 5.03 -1.90 6.95
C ARG A 6 6.29 -1.27 7.51
N LYS A 7 6.57 -0.03 7.12
CA LYS A 7 7.73 0.69 7.65
C LYS A 7 7.73 0.76 9.18
N ALA A 8 6.55 0.92 9.78
CA ALA A 8 6.39 0.99 11.23
C ALA A 8 6.51 -0.37 11.92
N ASP A 9 6.44 -1.47 11.19
CA ASP A 9 6.52 -2.83 11.72
C ASP A 9 8.00 -3.29 11.74
N PRO A 10 8.54 -3.75 12.88
CA PRO A 10 9.94 -4.20 12.96
C PRO A 10 10.26 -5.41 12.07
N ASN A 11 9.26 -6.14 11.59
CA ASN A 11 9.46 -7.29 10.68
C ASN A 11 9.61 -6.88 9.22
N TYR A 12 9.52 -5.59 8.90
CA TYR A 12 9.62 -5.06 7.55
C TYR A 12 10.77 -4.07 7.41
N PRO A 13 11.19 -3.74 6.17
CA PRO A 13 12.23 -2.73 5.96
C PRO A 13 11.89 -1.39 6.63
N LYS A 14 12.91 -0.62 7.00
CA LYS A 14 12.73 0.59 7.81
C LYS A 14 12.52 1.86 7.02
N THR A 15 12.60 1.80 5.68
CA THR A 15 12.32 2.95 4.82
C THR A 15 11.21 2.62 3.85
N ILE A 16 10.44 3.64 3.42
CA ILE A 16 9.37 3.47 2.45
C ILE A 16 9.92 2.94 1.14
N CYS A 17 11.05 3.44 0.67
CA CYS A 17 11.67 2.97 -0.58
C CYS A 17 12.04 1.49 -0.51
N GLN A 18 12.58 1.04 0.61
CA GLN A 18 12.90 -0.38 0.80
C GLN A 18 11.66 -1.25 0.87
N VAL A 19 10.60 -0.78 1.53
CA VAL A 19 9.31 -1.49 1.57
C VAL A 19 8.76 -1.65 0.16
N MET A 20 8.74 -0.59 -0.62
CA MET A 20 8.19 -0.60 -1.98
C MET A 20 9.00 -1.46 -2.94
N LYS A 21 10.27 -1.68 -2.67
CA LYS A 21 11.13 -2.56 -3.47
C LYS A 21 11.05 -4.03 -3.08
N GLN A 22 10.25 -4.39 -2.09
CA GLN A 22 10.06 -5.80 -1.75
C GLN A 22 9.49 -6.56 -2.95
N PRO A 23 9.98 -7.78 -3.23
CA PRO A 23 9.52 -8.56 -4.39
C PRO A 23 8.01 -8.76 -4.40
N ALA A 24 7.39 -8.54 -5.57
CA ALA A 24 5.97 -8.79 -5.85
C ALA A 24 4.96 -8.07 -4.94
N GLN A 25 5.38 -7.04 -4.18
CA GLN A 25 4.47 -6.35 -3.27
C GLN A 25 3.84 -5.09 -3.89
N TYR A 26 4.60 -4.34 -4.67
CA TYR A 26 4.13 -3.09 -5.29
C TYR A 26 4.48 -3.14 -6.78
N GLN A 27 3.71 -3.95 -7.52
CA GLN A 27 3.98 -4.26 -8.92
C GLN A 27 3.90 -3.05 -9.85
N PHE A 28 3.21 -1.98 -9.44
CA PHE A 28 3.12 -0.79 -10.28
C PHE A 28 4.49 -0.19 -10.60
N LEU A 29 5.50 -0.45 -9.78
CA LEU A 29 6.88 -0.01 -10.05
C LEU A 29 7.46 -0.64 -11.32
N ASP A 30 6.92 -1.79 -11.74
CA ASP A 30 7.35 -2.48 -12.95
C ASP A 30 6.83 -1.83 -14.23
N TYR A 31 5.85 -0.93 -14.12
CA TYR A 31 5.23 -0.25 -15.26
C TYR A 31 5.89 1.08 -15.62
N GLY A 32 6.98 1.43 -14.94
CA GLY A 32 7.74 2.65 -15.20
C GLY A 32 7.37 3.83 -14.30
N MET A 33 7.96 4.96 -14.56
CA MET A 33 7.77 6.17 -13.76
C MET A 33 6.44 6.85 -14.09
N PRO A 34 5.76 7.45 -13.10
CA PRO A 34 4.56 8.24 -13.36
C PRO A 34 4.89 9.50 -14.17
N THR A 35 3.91 10.01 -14.89
CA THR A 35 4.04 11.28 -15.63
C THR A 35 4.08 12.46 -14.67
N GLN A 36 4.60 13.62 -15.16
CA GLN A 36 4.59 14.85 -14.36
C GLN A 36 3.18 15.27 -13.96
N THR A 37 2.20 15.08 -14.85
CA THR A 37 0.79 15.38 -14.53
C THR A 37 0.27 14.49 -13.41
N GLN A 38 0.59 13.20 -13.43
CA GLN A 38 0.18 12.26 -12.37
C GLN A 38 0.84 12.65 -11.03
N ILE A 39 2.12 13.00 -11.05
CA ILE A 39 2.83 13.44 -9.85
C ILE A 39 2.18 14.69 -9.26
N ALA A 40 1.92 15.70 -10.08
CA ALA A 40 1.33 16.95 -9.64
C ALA A 40 -0.08 16.74 -9.04
N TYR A 41 -0.85 15.82 -9.59
CA TYR A 41 -2.20 15.51 -9.10
C TYR A 41 -2.18 14.79 -7.76
N LEU A 42 -1.25 13.85 -7.56
CA LEU A 42 -1.23 12.98 -6.38
C LEU A 42 -0.33 13.48 -5.26
N GLU A 43 0.60 14.38 -5.56
CA GLU A 43 1.58 14.87 -4.57
C GLU A 43 0.94 15.47 -3.31
N PRO A 44 -0.10 16.33 -3.40
CA PRO A 44 -0.74 16.87 -2.20
C PRO A 44 -1.33 15.79 -1.30
N LEU A 45 -1.92 14.75 -1.88
CA LEU A 45 -2.47 13.63 -1.12
C LEU A 45 -1.36 12.81 -0.45
N ALA A 46 -0.31 12.48 -1.19
CA ALA A 46 0.83 11.76 -0.65
C ALA A 46 1.48 12.52 0.50
N LYS A 47 1.66 13.83 0.34
CA LYS A 47 2.20 14.69 1.40
C LYS A 47 1.32 14.70 2.65
N ALA A 48 0.00 14.82 2.48
CA ALA A 48 -0.93 14.79 3.60
C ALA A 48 -0.88 13.46 4.36
N ILE A 49 -0.73 12.35 3.66
CA ILE A 49 -0.60 11.01 4.26
C ILE A 49 0.72 10.90 5.02
N LEU A 50 1.84 11.32 4.42
CA LEU A 50 3.16 11.24 5.05
C LEU A 50 3.25 12.14 6.30
N GLU A 51 2.56 13.27 6.31
CA GLU A 51 2.49 14.19 7.45
C GLU A 51 1.42 13.77 8.47
N ARG A 52 0.75 12.63 8.26
CA ARG A 52 -0.28 12.10 9.16
C ARG A 52 -1.48 13.03 9.33
N ARG A 53 -1.80 13.84 8.30
CA ARG A 53 -2.99 14.71 8.30
C ARG A 53 -4.26 13.99 7.88
N ILE A 54 -4.12 12.79 7.35
CA ILE A 54 -5.25 11.93 6.94
C ILE A 54 -5.12 10.61 7.71
N ASP A 55 -6.20 10.21 8.39
CA ASP A 55 -6.25 8.94 9.09
C ASP A 55 -6.16 7.77 8.11
N ASP A 56 -5.58 6.68 8.57
CA ASP A 56 -5.41 5.47 7.75
C ASP A 56 -6.75 4.77 7.50
N PRO A 57 -7.30 4.84 6.28
CA PRO A 57 -8.56 4.16 5.97
C PRO A 57 -8.43 2.64 5.91
N THR A 58 -7.20 2.11 5.84
CA THR A 58 -6.93 0.67 5.77
C THR A 58 -6.89 -0.01 7.14
N ARG A 59 -7.08 0.76 8.21
CA ARG A 59 -7.07 0.24 9.59
C ARG A 59 -5.78 -0.47 9.99
N GLY A 60 -4.64 0.07 9.54
CA GLY A 60 -3.34 -0.48 9.85
C GLY A 60 -2.93 -1.66 8.98
N ALA A 61 -3.59 -1.88 7.86
CA ALA A 61 -3.30 -2.99 6.97
C ALA A 61 -1.89 -2.91 6.37
N LYS A 62 -1.29 -4.07 6.16
CA LYS A 62 0.04 -4.22 5.56
C LYS A 62 0.00 -5.02 4.25
N TRP A 63 -1.15 -5.60 3.91
CA TRP A 63 -1.35 -6.50 2.77
C TRP A 63 -2.60 -6.06 2.01
N TYR A 64 -2.57 -6.25 0.70
CA TYR A 64 -3.76 -5.98 -0.11
C TYR A 64 -3.72 -6.78 -1.41
N HIS A 65 -4.89 -6.96 -2.00
CA HIS A 65 -5.05 -7.45 -3.38
C HIS A 65 -6.34 -6.90 -3.98
N THR A 66 -6.45 -6.96 -5.31
CA THR A 66 -7.68 -6.55 -5.99
C THR A 66 -8.76 -7.63 -5.83
N LYS A 67 -10.03 -7.22 -5.90
CA LYS A 67 -11.16 -8.16 -5.81
C LYS A 67 -11.22 -9.14 -6.98
N GLN A 68 -10.74 -8.74 -8.16
CA GLN A 68 -10.73 -9.59 -9.34
C GLN A 68 -9.63 -10.64 -9.31
N MET A 69 -8.60 -10.44 -8.51
CA MET A 69 -7.52 -11.38 -8.36
C MET A 69 -8.02 -12.62 -7.62
N GLN A 70 -7.58 -13.83 -8.04
CA GLN A 70 -7.78 -15.03 -7.25
C GLN A 70 -7.17 -14.80 -5.86
N LYS A 71 -7.90 -15.18 -4.80
CA LYS A 71 -7.44 -14.96 -3.44
C LYS A 71 -6.06 -15.55 -3.21
N PRO A 72 -5.03 -14.75 -2.88
CA PRO A 72 -3.68 -15.25 -2.67
C PRO A 72 -3.61 -16.24 -1.51
N PHE A 73 -2.64 -17.13 -1.55
CA PHE A 73 -2.42 -18.11 -0.49
C PHE A 73 -2.33 -17.48 0.90
N TRP A 74 -1.55 -16.41 1.04
CA TRP A 74 -1.38 -15.71 2.32
C TRP A 74 -2.68 -15.09 2.86
N ALA A 75 -3.59 -14.71 1.98
CA ALA A 75 -4.85 -14.08 2.38
C ALA A 75 -5.79 -15.04 3.11
N ARG A 76 -5.62 -16.35 2.88
CA ARG A 76 -6.44 -17.36 3.56
C ARG A 76 -6.14 -17.47 5.06
N GLN A 77 -4.99 -16.97 5.48
CA GLN A 77 -4.52 -17.04 6.87
C GLN A 77 -4.68 -15.71 7.60
N LYS A 78 -5.22 -14.69 6.94
CA LYS A 78 -5.35 -13.34 7.50
C LYS A 78 -6.80 -12.90 7.51
N ALA A 79 -7.17 -12.19 8.59
CA ALA A 79 -8.49 -11.58 8.66
C ALA A 79 -8.53 -10.31 7.80
N VAL A 80 -9.62 -10.12 7.06
CA VAL A 80 -9.86 -8.89 6.31
C VAL A 80 -10.06 -7.74 7.29
N LYS A 81 -9.33 -6.64 7.11
CA LYS A 81 -9.54 -5.41 7.88
C LYS A 81 -10.62 -4.54 7.26
N ILE A 82 -10.55 -4.32 5.97
CA ILE A 82 -11.53 -3.52 5.25
C ILE A 82 -11.43 -3.80 3.74
N ALA A 83 -12.53 -3.59 3.04
CA ALA A 83 -12.55 -3.52 1.57
C ALA A 83 -12.84 -2.07 1.17
N ILE A 84 -12.01 -1.51 0.31
CA ILE A 84 -12.17 -0.15 -0.20
C ILE A 84 -12.15 -0.21 -1.73
N ALA A 85 -13.25 0.24 -2.36
CA ALA A 85 -13.41 0.19 -3.82
C ALA A 85 -13.06 -1.22 -4.33
N ASN A 86 -12.02 -1.33 -5.14
CA ASN A 86 -11.63 -2.58 -5.81
C ASN A 86 -10.56 -3.38 -5.06
N HIS A 87 -10.21 -2.98 -3.84
CA HIS A 87 -9.13 -3.59 -3.07
C HIS A 87 -9.62 -4.15 -1.74
N ILE A 88 -9.01 -5.26 -1.32
CA ILE A 88 -9.25 -5.87 -0.01
C ILE A 88 -7.94 -5.76 0.78
N PHE A 89 -8.03 -5.22 2.00
CA PHE A 89 -6.89 -4.95 2.88
C PHE A 89 -6.88 -5.88 4.09
N TYR A 90 -5.68 -6.33 4.42
CA TYR A 90 -5.43 -7.26 5.53
C TYR A 90 -4.45 -6.71 6.55
#